data_116b8035c370fa6db72b84c4ab1f7b7f
#
_entry.id   116b8035c370fa6db72b84c4ab1f7b7f
#
_cell.length_a   1.000
_cell.length_b   1.000
_cell.length_c   1.000
_cell.angle_alpha   90.00
_cell.angle_beta   90.00
_cell.angle_gamma   90.00
#
_symmetry.space_group_name_H-M   'P 1'
#
loop_
_entity.id
_entity.type
_entity.pdbx_description
1 polymer ?
#
loop_
_entity_poly.entity_id
_entity_poly.type
_entity_poly.pdbx_seq_one_letter_code
_entity_poly.pdbx_strand_id
1 'polypeptide(L)' 'MQTIYLARHASPDWNRKDIPYHLPPGPPLTPQGRLEAAALGAFLRTANIRTIASSPLERCHHTARIVGDTLSL' A
#
# COMPACT_ATOMS: atom_id res chain seq x y z
N MET A 1 -12.09 22.58 -3.42
CA MET A 1 -11.23 22.15 -2.31
C MET A 1 -10.66 20.79 -2.60
N GLN A 2 -9.38 20.59 -2.30
CA GLN A 2 -8.71 19.33 -2.52
C GLN A 2 -8.58 18.58 -1.19
N THR A 3 -8.92 17.30 -1.19
CA THR A 3 -8.82 16.44 -0.01
C THR A 3 -7.67 15.46 -0.20
N ILE A 4 -6.83 15.33 0.81
CA ILE A 4 -5.72 14.39 0.81
C ILE A 4 -5.95 13.34 1.89
N TYR A 5 -5.86 12.07 1.52
CA TYR A 5 -5.95 10.94 2.44
C TYR A 5 -4.56 10.39 2.69
N LEU A 6 -4.20 10.25 3.96
CA LEU A 6 -2.94 9.64 4.36
C LEU A 6 -3.22 8.24 4.87
N ALA A 7 -2.52 7.27 4.34
CA ALA A 7 -2.70 5.89 4.75
C ALA A 7 -1.36 5.24 5.05
N ARG A 8 -1.33 4.37 6.07
CA ARG A 8 -0.16 3.58 6.39
C ARG A 8 -0.09 2.39 5.42
N HIS A 9 1.14 1.97 5.09
CA HIS A 9 1.33 0.75 4.30
C HIS A 9 0.76 -0.47 5.03
N ALA A 10 0.38 -1.51 4.26
CA ALA A 10 -0.09 -2.76 4.80
C ALA A 10 1.06 -3.57 5.43
N SER A 11 0.74 -4.70 6.03
CA SER A 11 1.69 -5.50 6.81
C SER A 11 2.77 -6.13 5.93
N PRO A 12 4.04 -5.75 6.11
CA PRO A 12 5.14 -6.39 5.39
C PRO A 12 5.60 -7.65 6.09
N ASP A 13 6.38 -8.45 5.38
CA ASP A 13 6.92 -9.70 5.93
C ASP A 13 8.18 -9.43 6.76
N TRP A 14 7.98 -9.08 8.02
CA TRP A 14 9.07 -8.81 8.95
C TRP A 14 9.92 -10.03 9.26
N ASN A 15 9.49 -11.23 8.83
CA ASN A 15 10.27 -12.45 9.01
C ASN A 15 11.39 -12.57 7.98
N ARG A 16 11.36 -11.76 6.93
CA ARG A 16 12.43 -11.71 5.92
C ARG A 16 13.59 -10.88 6.47
N LYS A 17 14.34 -11.46 7.39
CA LYS A 17 15.47 -10.81 8.05
C LYS A 17 16.65 -10.59 7.13
N ASP A 18 16.66 -11.27 5.98
CA ASP A 18 17.66 -11.11 4.93
C ASP A 18 17.48 -9.84 4.13
N ILE A 19 16.36 -9.14 4.29
CA ILE A 19 16.05 -7.92 3.54
C ILE A 19 16.02 -6.72 4.49
N PRO A 20 16.89 -5.71 4.31
CA PRO A 20 16.87 -4.52 5.15
C PRO A 20 15.53 -3.78 4.99
N TYR A 21 14.85 -3.52 6.09
CA TYR A 21 13.54 -2.88 6.04
C TYR A 21 13.62 -1.38 5.72
N HIS A 22 14.74 -0.75 5.99
CA HIS A 22 14.93 0.70 5.85
C HIS A 22 15.55 1.11 4.53
N LEU A 23 15.95 0.15 3.71
CA LEU A 23 16.53 0.41 2.39
C LEU A 23 15.63 -0.18 1.32
N PRO A 24 15.47 0.51 0.18
CA PRO A 24 14.71 -0.07 -0.93
C PRO A 24 15.38 -1.36 -1.45
N PRO A 25 14.59 -2.38 -1.82
CA PRO A 25 13.12 -2.39 -1.85
C PRO A 25 12.47 -2.64 -0.49
N GLY A 26 13.20 -3.23 0.48
CA GLY A 26 12.63 -3.67 1.74
C GLY A 26 11.77 -4.94 1.59
N PRO A 27 11.22 -5.46 2.69
CA PRO A 27 10.42 -6.68 2.64
C PRO A 27 9.09 -6.48 1.91
N PRO A 28 8.60 -7.53 1.22
CA PRO A 28 7.30 -7.49 0.54
C PRO A 28 6.15 -7.59 1.54
N LEU A 29 4.92 -7.36 1.06
CA LEU A 29 3.72 -7.58 1.86
C LEU A 29 3.50 -9.07 2.09
N THR A 30 2.96 -9.41 3.26
CA THR A 30 2.44 -10.75 3.53
C THR A 30 1.12 -10.96 2.78
N PRO A 31 0.63 -12.23 2.66
CA PRO A 31 -0.73 -12.45 2.16
C PRO A 31 -1.78 -11.66 2.95
N GLN A 32 -1.64 -11.57 4.26
CA GLN A 32 -2.51 -10.75 5.09
C GLN A 32 -2.40 -9.28 4.72
N GLY A 33 -1.18 -8.79 4.48
CA GLY A 33 -0.96 -7.41 4.06
C GLY A 33 -1.66 -7.09 2.73
N ARG A 34 -1.65 -8.03 1.78
CA ARG A 34 -2.35 -7.84 0.52
C ARG A 34 -3.86 -7.72 0.72
N LEU A 35 -4.42 -8.50 1.65
CA LEU A 35 -5.84 -8.40 1.98
C LEU A 35 -6.16 -7.07 2.65
N GLU A 36 -5.27 -6.59 3.52
CA GLU A 36 -5.42 -5.28 4.17
C GLU A 36 -5.43 -4.16 3.14
N ALA A 37 -4.54 -4.21 2.17
CA ALA A 37 -4.47 -3.20 1.11
C ALA A 37 -5.74 -3.21 0.26
N ALA A 38 -6.26 -4.39 -0.08
CA ALA A 38 -7.50 -4.51 -0.83
C ALA A 38 -8.69 -3.96 -0.04
N ALA A 39 -8.72 -4.21 1.27
CA ALA A 39 -9.77 -3.69 2.15
C ALA A 39 -9.70 -2.15 2.22
N LEU A 40 -8.50 -1.59 2.27
CA LEU A 40 -8.33 -0.14 2.25
C LEU A 40 -8.87 0.44 0.95
N GLY A 41 -8.55 -0.19 -0.19
CA GLY A 41 -9.07 0.23 -1.48
C GLY A 41 -10.60 0.23 -1.51
N ALA A 42 -11.21 -0.86 -1.01
CA ALA A 42 -12.66 -0.96 -0.94
C ALA A 42 -13.26 0.15 -0.07
N PHE A 43 -12.61 0.44 1.06
CA PHE A 43 -13.06 1.52 1.95
C PHE A 43 -13.02 2.88 1.25
N LEU A 44 -12.05 3.09 0.37
CA LEU A 44 -11.86 4.37 -0.31
C LEU A 44 -12.70 4.53 -1.58
N ARG A 45 -13.52 3.56 -1.96
CA ARG A 45 -14.26 3.61 -3.22
C ARG A 45 -15.14 4.84 -3.37
N THR A 46 -15.71 5.32 -2.28
CA THR A 46 -16.59 6.49 -2.31
C THR A 46 -15.86 7.81 -2.08
N ALA A 47 -14.53 7.76 -1.90
CA ALA A 47 -13.74 8.95 -1.62
C ALA A 47 -13.33 9.72 -2.88
N ASN A 48 -13.65 9.19 -4.07
CA ASN A 48 -13.35 9.84 -5.34
C ASN A 48 -11.85 10.10 -5.53
N ILE A 49 -11.05 9.10 -5.25
CA ILE A 49 -9.59 9.18 -5.40
C ILE A 49 -9.23 9.15 -6.88
N ARG A 50 -8.35 10.05 -7.30
CA ARG A 50 -7.90 10.15 -8.70
C ARG A 50 -6.42 9.85 -8.86
N THR A 51 -5.63 10.08 -7.82
CA THR A 51 -4.17 9.92 -7.88
C THR A 51 -3.68 9.30 -6.59
N ILE A 52 -2.71 8.41 -6.71
CA ILE A 52 -2.07 7.78 -5.56
C ILE A 52 -0.56 8.03 -5.67
N ALA A 53 0.04 8.46 -4.57
CA ALA A 53 1.48 8.63 -4.46
C ALA A 53 1.98 7.75 -3.32
N SER A 54 3.16 7.18 -3.47
CA SER A 54 3.73 6.32 -2.44
C SER A 54 5.24 6.45 -2.37
N SER A 55 5.81 6.00 -1.25
CA SER A 55 7.23 5.78 -1.11
C SER A 55 7.68 4.67 -2.07
N PRO A 56 8.96 4.66 -2.52
CA PRO A 56 9.48 3.57 -3.36
C PRO A 56 9.73 2.27 -2.62
N LEU A 57 9.60 2.24 -1.30
CA LEU A 57 9.73 0.98 -0.54
C LEU A 57 8.66 -0.01 -0.99
N GLU A 58 9.04 -1.28 -1.12
CA GLU A 58 8.15 -2.31 -1.68
C GLU A 58 6.82 -2.37 -0.93
N ARG A 59 6.83 -2.33 0.40
CA ARG A 59 5.61 -2.39 1.19
C ARG A 59 4.66 -1.23 0.90
N CYS A 60 5.22 -0.04 0.64
CA CYS A 60 4.42 1.15 0.34
C CYS A 60 3.91 1.12 -1.10
N HIS A 61 4.81 0.84 -2.03
CA HIS A 61 4.49 0.79 -3.45
C HIS A 61 3.46 -0.31 -3.75
N HIS A 62 3.64 -1.49 -3.15
CA HIS A 62 2.73 -2.62 -3.35
C HIS A 62 1.35 -2.32 -2.75
N THR A 63 1.30 -1.71 -1.56
CA THR A 63 0.04 -1.27 -0.97
C THR A 63 -0.68 -0.30 -1.91
N ALA A 64 0.05 0.71 -2.42
CA ALA A 64 -0.52 1.70 -3.33
C ALA A 64 -1.04 1.06 -4.62
N ARG A 65 -0.31 0.09 -5.17
CA ARG A 65 -0.71 -0.59 -6.40
C ARG A 65 -1.99 -1.39 -6.21
N ILE A 66 -2.11 -2.11 -5.09
CA ILE A 66 -3.33 -2.88 -4.78
C ILE A 66 -4.51 -1.94 -4.59
N VAL A 67 -4.33 -0.84 -3.86
CA VAL A 67 -5.39 0.16 -3.70
C VAL A 67 -5.78 0.72 -5.06
N GLY A 68 -4.81 1.07 -5.89
CA GLY A 68 -5.07 1.59 -7.23
C GLY A 68 -5.87 0.61 -8.09
N ASP A 69 -5.48 -0.66 -8.08
CA ASP A 69 -6.21 -1.71 -8.81
C ASP A 69 -7.65 -1.82 -8.33
N THR A 70 -7.86 -1.77 -7.01
CA THR A 70 -9.19 -1.85 -6.40
C THR A 70 -10.05 -0.66 -6.82
N LEU A 71 -9.45 0.51 -7.00
CA LEU A 71 -10.13 1.74 -7.40
C LEU A 71 -10.17 1.94 -8.92
N SER A 72 -9.61 1.02 -9.69
CA SER A 72 -9.52 1.09 -11.15
C SER A 72 -8.72 2.30 -11.64
N LEU A 73 -7.66 2.59 -10.94
CA LEU A 73 -6.75 3.66 -11.32
C LEU A 73 -5.57 3.16 -12.15
#